data_ba1e517089118a55fb2db91e382796ee
#
_entry.id   ba1e517089118a55fb2db91e382796ee
#
_cell.length_a   1.000
_cell.length_b   1.000
_cell.length_c   1.000
_cell.angle_alpha   90.00
_cell.angle_beta   90.00
_cell.angle_gamma   90.00
#
_symmetry.space_group_name_H-M   'P 1'
#
loop_
_entity.id
_entity.type
_entity.pdbx_description
1 polymer ?
#
loop_
_entity_poly.entity_id
_entity_poly.type
_entity_poly.pdbx_seq_one_letter_code
_entity_poly.pdbx_strand_id
1 'polypeptide(L)'
;MKIGYARVSSREQNLDLQIQTLEESGCELIFKEKISGVADKRPELEKCLDHLRKGDVLVVYKLDRLGRSLRSILWTIDRLKKNDIAFVSLKDNISTEGPAGELMANIIGACAQFERDIIVERCKDGRRIAKEKGVKFGRPPKKVNNKNTEKVDSCAKLYLAGSSLSAIKKALGIGSYETIYPVSYTHLTLP
;
A
#
# COMPACT_ATOMS: atom_id res chain seq x y z
N MET A 1 6.42 14.09 -24.09
CA MET A 1 7.79 13.57 -23.85
C MET A 1 7.76 12.05 -23.78
N LYS A 2 8.79 11.36 -24.29
CA LYS A 2 8.92 9.90 -24.14
C LYS A 2 9.94 9.60 -23.04
N ILE A 3 9.51 8.84 -22.03
CA ILE A 3 10.33 8.47 -20.89
C ILE A 3 10.49 6.96 -20.84
N GLY A 4 11.73 6.49 -20.85
CA GLY A 4 12.08 5.08 -20.85
C GLY A 4 12.24 4.54 -19.43
N TYR A 5 11.83 3.29 -19.22
CA TYR A 5 12.18 2.52 -18.02
C TYR A 5 12.83 1.20 -18.40
N ALA A 6 14.04 0.98 -17.91
CA ALA A 6 14.82 -0.23 -18.11
C ALA A 6 15.08 -0.94 -16.78
N ARG A 7 14.85 -2.27 -16.73
CA ARG A 7 15.09 -3.08 -15.54
C ARG A 7 15.89 -4.33 -15.87
N VAL A 8 16.92 -4.58 -15.08
CA VAL A 8 17.71 -5.82 -15.17
C VAL A 8 17.81 -6.51 -13.82
N SER A 9 17.93 -7.84 -13.86
CA SER A 9 18.42 -8.61 -12.72
C SER A 9 19.94 -8.50 -12.66
N SER A 10 20.55 -8.71 -11.47
CA SER A 10 22.02 -8.68 -11.31
C SER A 10 22.78 -9.71 -12.17
N ARG A 11 22.07 -10.67 -12.77
CA ARG A 11 22.61 -11.72 -13.65
C ARG A 11 22.41 -11.47 -15.15
N GLU A 12 21.63 -10.45 -15.53
CA GLU A 12 21.35 -10.17 -16.95
C GLU A 12 22.32 -9.14 -17.52
N GLN A 13 23.03 -9.53 -18.58
CA GLN A 13 24.00 -8.70 -19.32
C GLN A 13 23.33 -7.75 -20.35
N ASN A 14 21.99 -7.71 -20.43
CA ASN A 14 21.30 -7.02 -21.51
C ASN A 14 20.71 -5.65 -21.15
N LEU A 15 21.32 -4.93 -20.20
CA LEU A 15 20.89 -3.53 -19.91
C LEU A 15 21.18 -2.62 -21.09
N ASP A 16 22.36 -2.75 -21.70
CA ASP A 16 22.81 -1.88 -22.79
C ASP A 16 21.89 -2.01 -24.02
N LEU A 17 21.46 -3.22 -24.38
CA LEU A 17 20.51 -3.44 -25.46
C LEU A 17 19.15 -2.78 -25.15
N GLN A 18 18.66 -2.85 -23.92
CA GLN A 18 17.40 -2.21 -23.54
C GLN A 18 17.53 -0.68 -23.66
N ILE A 19 18.64 -0.12 -23.15
CA ILE A 19 18.89 1.31 -23.21
C ILE A 19 18.97 1.77 -24.65
N GLN A 20 19.79 1.12 -25.48
CA GLN A 20 19.92 1.44 -26.89
C GLN A 20 18.55 1.42 -27.61
N THR A 21 17.75 0.38 -27.40
CA THR A 21 16.42 0.29 -28.03
C THR A 21 15.48 1.42 -27.57
N LEU A 22 15.55 1.80 -26.27
CA LEU A 22 14.77 2.93 -25.75
C LEU A 22 15.24 4.26 -26.33
N GLU A 23 16.54 4.48 -26.48
CA GLU A 23 17.12 5.66 -27.13
C GLU A 23 16.71 5.75 -28.60
N GLU A 24 16.81 4.64 -29.34
CA GLU A 24 16.36 4.55 -30.75
C GLU A 24 14.85 4.81 -30.89
N SER A 25 14.04 4.50 -29.88
CA SER A 25 12.60 4.82 -29.88
C SER A 25 12.28 6.28 -29.55
N GLY A 26 13.31 7.11 -29.29
CA GLY A 26 13.18 8.53 -29.02
C GLY A 26 12.88 8.86 -27.56
N CYS A 27 13.29 8.02 -26.60
CA CYS A 27 13.19 8.36 -25.18
C CYS A 27 14.20 9.45 -24.81
N GLU A 28 13.72 10.54 -24.24
CA GLU A 28 14.52 11.70 -23.81
C GLU A 28 15.18 11.47 -22.44
N LEU A 29 14.54 10.68 -21.60
CA LEU A 29 15.02 10.31 -20.25
C LEU A 29 14.79 8.82 -20.01
N ILE A 30 15.78 8.12 -19.44
CA ILE A 30 15.69 6.69 -19.15
C ILE A 30 16.02 6.42 -17.69
N PHE A 31 15.06 5.88 -16.94
CA PHE A 31 15.24 5.40 -15.59
C PHE A 31 15.75 3.95 -15.61
N LYS A 32 16.85 3.70 -14.92
CA LYS A 32 17.55 2.42 -14.96
C LYS A 32 17.47 1.75 -13.58
N GLU A 33 16.87 0.58 -13.52
CA GLU A 33 16.71 -0.17 -12.26
C GLU A 33 17.53 -1.46 -12.28
N LYS A 34 18.41 -1.63 -11.31
CA LYS A 34 19.17 -2.85 -11.09
C LYS A 34 18.68 -3.51 -9.81
N ILE A 35 17.91 -4.59 -9.93
CA ILE A 35 17.36 -5.31 -8.78
C ILE A 35 18.07 -6.64 -8.63
N SER A 36 18.69 -6.89 -7.47
CA SER A 36 19.21 -8.18 -7.07
C SER A 36 18.18 -8.95 -6.24
N GLY A 37 17.81 -10.15 -6.69
CA GLY A 37 17.05 -11.11 -5.87
C GLY A 37 15.60 -10.73 -5.57
N VAL A 38 15.17 -10.94 -4.33
CA VAL A 38 13.78 -10.91 -3.85
C VAL A 38 13.25 -9.50 -3.54
N ALA A 39 14.06 -8.45 -3.71
CA ALA A 39 13.66 -7.09 -3.37
C ALA A 39 12.44 -6.63 -4.18
N ASP A 40 11.37 -6.33 -3.48
CA ASP A 40 10.07 -5.91 -4.06
C ASP A 40 10.00 -4.38 -4.30
N LYS A 41 10.94 -3.65 -3.71
CA LYS A 41 11.01 -2.19 -3.84
C LYS A 41 11.66 -1.79 -5.16
N ARG A 42 11.01 -0.88 -5.90
CA ARG A 42 11.43 -0.36 -7.20
C ARG A 42 11.55 1.16 -7.15
N PRO A 43 12.57 1.69 -6.50
CA PRO A 43 12.70 3.13 -6.30
C PRO A 43 12.80 3.90 -7.63
N GLU A 44 13.46 3.33 -8.64
CA GLU A 44 13.61 4.01 -9.92
C GLU A 44 12.31 3.99 -10.74
N LEU A 45 11.49 2.93 -10.64
CA LEU A 45 10.15 2.92 -11.23
C LEU A 45 9.25 3.99 -10.58
N GLU A 46 9.26 4.10 -9.25
CA GLU A 46 8.46 5.12 -8.56
C GLU A 46 8.92 6.53 -8.96
N LYS A 47 10.23 6.80 -8.99
CA LYS A 47 10.77 8.07 -9.50
C LYS A 47 10.33 8.35 -10.94
N CYS A 48 10.36 7.32 -11.80
CA CYS A 48 9.90 7.43 -13.17
C CYS A 48 8.41 7.82 -13.23
N LEU A 49 7.56 7.12 -12.44
CA LEU A 49 6.13 7.39 -12.39
C LEU A 49 5.80 8.77 -11.81
N ASP A 50 6.58 9.25 -10.86
CA ASP A 50 6.41 10.58 -10.27
C ASP A 50 6.92 11.72 -11.20
N HIS A 51 7.84 11.39 -12.11
CA HIS A 51 8.35 12.34 -13.12
C HIS A 51 7.39 12.53 -14.29
N LEU A 52 6.63 11.50 -14.65
CA LEU A 52 5.69 11.50 -15.77
C LEU A 52 4.55 12.51 -15.54
N ARG A 53 4.20 13.24 -16.61
CA ARG A 53 3.12 14.22 -16.64
C ARG A 53 2.06 13.82 -17.66
N LYS A 54 0.89 14.45 -17.55
CA LYS A 54 -0.18 14.29 -18.53
C LYS A 54 0.32 14.54 -19.95
N GLY A 55 0.04 13.61 -20.85
CA GLY A 55 0.47 13.66 -22.26
C GLY A 55 1.86 13.05 -22.50
N ASP A 56 2.58 12.62 -21.46
CA ASP A 56 3.81 11.87 -21.62
C ASP A 56 3.54 10.40 -21.99
N VAL A 57 4.59 9.73 -22.44
CA VAL A 57 4.57 8.32 -22.84
C VAL A 57 5.61 7.55 -22.04
N LEU A 58 5.19 6.56 -21.26
CA LEU A 58 6.10 5.61 -20.64
C LEU A 58 6.44 4.50 -21.63
N VAL A 59 7.72 4.35 -21.93
CA VAL A 59 8.22 3.33 -22.86
C VAL A 59 9.05 2.28 -22.11
N VAL A 60 8.75 1.00 -22.35
CA VAL A 60 9.54 -0.12 -21.83
C VAL A 60 9.99 -1.02 -22.98
N TYR A 61 11.09 -1.71 -22.79
CA TYR A 61 11.56 -2.68 -23.79
C TYR A 61 10.58 -3.85 -23.92
N LYS A 62 10.06 -4.37 -22.78
CA LYS A 62 9.11 -5.49 -22.70
C LYS A 62 8.26 -5.37 -21.44
N LEU A 63 7.03 -5.91 -21.45
CA LEU A 63 6.10 -5.85 -20.33
C LEU A 63 6.67 -6.43 -19.01
N ASP A 64 7.46 -7.49 -19.11
CA ASP A 64 8.08 -8.12 -17.93
C ASP A 64 9.07 -7.19 -17.20
N ARG A 65 9.54 -6.13 -17.87
CA ARG A 65 10.36 -5.09 -17.23
C ARG A 65 9.54 -4.18 -16.32
N LEU A 66 8.28 -3.92 -16.69
CA LEU A 66 7.36 -3.11 -15.90
C LEU A 66 6.91 -3.81 -14.62
N GLY A 67 6.67 -5.12 -14.67
CA GLY A 67 6.16 -5.89 -13.54
C GLY A 67 6.63 -7.34 -13.51
N ARG A 68 6.65 -7.96 -12.31
CA ARG A 68 6.92 -9.39 -12.13
C ARG A 68 5.66 -10.25 -12.16
N SER A 69 4.52 -9.64 -11.94
CA SER A 69 3.21 -10.30 -11.99
C SER A 69 2.29 -9.50 -12.90
N LEU A 70 1.36 -10.20 -13.54
CA LEU A 70 0.33 -9.55 -14.36
C LEU A 70 -0.40 -8.46 -13.56
N ARG A 71 -0.71 -8.73 -12.30
CA ARG A 71 -1.35 -7.79 -11.40
C ARG A 71 -0.58 -6.48 -11.25
N SER A 72 0.74 -6.55 -11.03
CA SER A 72 1.57 -5.33 -10.88
C SER A 72 1.65 -4.54 -12.18
N ILE A 73 1.68 -5.23 -13.32
CA ILE A 73 1.66 -4.60 -14.64
C ILE A 73 0.33 -3.87 -14.88
N LEU A 74 -0.79 -4.58 -14.68
CA LEU A 74 -2.13 -4.02 -14.85
C LEU A 74 -2.35 -2.81 -13.93
N TRP A 75 -1.91 -2.90 -12.67
CA TRP A 75 -2.03 -1.79 -11.73
C TRP A 75 -1.21 -0.55 -12.17
N THR A 76 0.01 -0.76 -12.68
CA THR A 76 0.84 0.34 -13.18
C THR A 76 0.19 0.98 -14.42
N ILE A 77 -0.30 0.18 -15.37
CA ILE A 77 -0.96 0.70 -16.58
C ILE A 77 -2.26 1.44 -16.22
N ASP A 78 -3.06 0.93 -15.28
CA ASP A 78 -4.26 1.62 -14.78
C ASP A 78 -3.91 2.98 -14.13
N ARG A 79 -2.81 3.04 -13.36
CA ARG A 79 -2.29 4.29 -12.79
C ARG A 79 -1.87 5.29 -13.86
N LEU A 80 -1.18 4.84 -14.90
CA LEU A 80 -0.78 5.67 -16.03
C LEU A 80 -2.00 6.24 -16.75
N LYS A 81 -2.98 5.39 -17.07
CA LYS A 81 -4.22 5.79 -17.73
C LYS A 81 -4.98 6.85 -16.94
N LYS A 82 -5.11 6.71 -15.63
CA LYS A 82 -5.77 7.68 -14.74
C LYS A 82 -5.11 9.06 -14.73
N ASN A 83 -3.83 9.11 -15.06
CA ASN A 83 -3.06 10.36 -15.16
C ASN A 83 -2.90 10.85 -16.61
N ASP A 84 -3.66 10.28 -17.56
CA ASP A 84 -3.56 10.61 -19.01
C ASP A 84 -2.14 10.44 -19.56
N ILE A 85 -1.44 9.39 -19.13
CA ILE A 85 -0.10 9.00 -19.57
C ILE A 85 -0.22 7.76 -20.45
N ALA A 86 0.33 7.82 -21.66
CA ALA A 86 0.35 6.68 -22.55
C ALA A 86 1.45 5.67 -22.16
N PHE A 87 1.27 4.42 -22.58
CA PHE A 87 2.21 3.33 -22.31
C PHE A 87 2.56 2.61 -23.62
N VAL A 88 3.85 2.29 -23.80
CA VAL A 88 4.35 1.53 -24.95
C VAL A 88 5.31 0.43 -24.50
N SER A 89 5.09 -0.79 -24.97
CA SER A 89 6.03 -1.92 -24.87
C SER A 89 6.55 -2.26 -26.25
N LEU A 90 7.85 -2.06 -26.48
CA LEU A 90 8.45 -2.13 -27.81
C LEU A 90 8.43 -3.55 -28.38
N LYS A 91 8.89 -4.53 -27.61
CA LYS A 91 9.00 -5.93 -28.07
C LYS A 91 7.65 -6.64 -28.15
N ASP A 92 6.72 -6.27 -27.32
CA ASP A 92 5.39 -6.90 -27.28
C ASP A 92 4.42 -6.23 -28.26
N ASN A 93 4.84 -5.14 -28.95
CA ASN A 93 4.01 -4.31 -29.83
C ASN A 93 2.70 -3.85 -29.17
N ILE A 94 2.76 -3.52 -27.90
CA ILE A 94 1.63 -3.02 -27.14
C ILE A 94 1.77 -1.51 -26.98
N SER A 95 0.75 -0.78 -27.39
CA SER A 95 0.63 0.67 -27.18
C SER A 95 -0.75 1.00 -26.66
N THR A 96 -0.82 1.95 -25.73
CA THR A 96 -2.09 2.55 -25.32
C THR A 96 -2.39 3.85 -26.04
N GLU A 97 -1.60 4.20 -27.05
CA GLU A 97 -1.82 5.37 -27.90
C GLU A 97 -2.84 5.08 -29.02
N GLY A 98 -3.60 6.08 -29.37
CA GLY A 98 -4.60 6.01 -30.44
C GLY A 98 -5.83 5.16 -30.11
N PRO A 99 -6.78 5.03 -31.06
CA PRO A 99 -8.06 4.35 -30.80
C PRO A 99 -7.93 2.87 -30.41
N ALA A 100 -7.02 2.14 -31.07
CA ALA A 100 -6.74 0.73 -30.73
C ALA A 100 -6.06 0.61 -29.35
N GLY A 101 -5.18 1.55 -29.03
CA GLY A 101 -4.53 1.64 -27.73
C GLY A 101 -5.52 1.97 -26.61
N GLU A 102 -6.48 2.85 -26.86
CA GLU A 102 -7.55 3.16 -25.92
C GLU A 102 -8.40 1.91 -25.60
N LEU A 103 -8.75 1.13 -26.61
CA LEU A 103 -9.44 -0.15 -26.40
C LEU A 103 -8.59 -1.10 -25.54
N MET A 104 -7.29 -1.21 -25.85
CA MET A 104 -6.36 -2.04 -25.08
C MET A 104 -6.27 -1.57 -23.61
N ALA A 105 -6.15 -0.27 -23.38
CA ALA A 105 -6.13 0.31 -22.05
C ALA A 105 -7.44 0.06 -21.27
N ASN A 106 -8.58 0.05 -21.96
CA ASN A 106 -9.88 -0.29 -21.37
C ASN A 106 -9.95 -1.76 -20.96
N ILE A 107 -9.48 -2.67 -21.82
CA ILE A 107 -9.42 -4.11 -21.53
C ILE A 107 -8.51 -4.36 -20.31
N ILE A 108 -7.33 -3.75 -20.29
CA ILE A 108 -6.37 -3.85 -19.18
C ILE A 108 -7.01 -3.33 -17.89
N GLY A 109 -7.70 -2.19 -17.92
CA GLY A 109 -8.41 -1.65 -16.77
C GLY A 109 -9.51 -2.56 -16.25
N ALA A 110 -10.30 -3.16 -17.15
CA ALA A 110 -11.33 -4.14 -16.79
C ALA A 110 -10.72 -5.39 -16.14
N CYS A 111 -9.62 -5.92 -16.67
CA CYS A 111 -8.91 -7.04 -16.06
C CYS A 111 -8.38 -6.70 -14.66
N ALA A 112 -7.82 -5.51 -14.47
CA ALA A 112 -7.33 -5.06 -13.18
C ALA A 112 -8.47 -4.92 -12.15
N GLN A 113 -9.64 -4.43 -12.57
CA GLN A 113 -10.81 -4.34 -11.71
C GLN A 113 -11.33 -5.74 -11.34
N PHE A 114 -11.44 -6.65 -12.30
CA PHE A 114 -11.87 -8.03 -12.06
C PHE A 114 -10.96 -8.75 -11.06
N GLU A 115 -9.64 -8.59 -11.18
CA GLU A 115 -8.71 -9.15 -10.17
C GLU A 115 -8.92 -8.59 -8.77
N ARG A 116 -9.20 -7.27 -8.64
CA ARG A 116 -9.52 -6.66 -7.34
C ARG A 116 -10.81 -7.25 -6.75
N ASP A 117 -11.84 -7.41 -7.57
CA ASP A 117 -13.13 -7.92 -7.14
C ASP A 117 -13.02 -9.37 -6.63
N ILE A 118 -12.26 -10.22 -7.34
CA ILE A 118 -11.94 -11.59 -6.88
C ILE A 118 -11.24 -11.58 -5.52
N ILE A 119 -10.29 -10.66 -5.30
CA ILE A 119 -9.57 -10.58 -4.02
C ILE A 119 -10.51 -10.15 -2.90
N VAL A 120 -11.37 -9.15 -3.15
CA VAL A 120 -12.36 -8.68 -2.17
C VAL A 120 -13.33 -9.81 -1.82
N GLU A 121 -13.80 -10.57 -2.80
CA GLU A 121 -14.68 -11.72 -2.59
C GLU A 121 -14.00 -12.79 -1.73
N ARG A 122 -12.78 -13.21 -2.09
CA ARG A 122 -11.99 -14.17 -1.29
C ARG A 122 -11.76 -13.69 0.15
N CYS A 123 -11.50 -12.39 0.33
CA CYS A 123 -11.36 -11.80 1.66
C CYS A 123 -12.67 -11.82 2.45
N LYS A 124 -13.82 -11.57 1.80
CA LYS A 124 -15.14 -11.66 2.43
C LYS A 124 -15.44 -13.10 2.86
N ASP A 125 -15.20 -14.07 2.00
CA ASP A 125 -15.38 -15.49 2.31
C ASP A 125 -14.47 -15.96 3.44
N GLY A 126 -13.19 -15.59 3.39
CA GLY A 126 -12.25 -15.90 4.47
C GLY A 126 -12.69 -15.31 5.82
N ARG A 127 -13.20 -14.07 5.83
CA ARG A 127 -13.76 -13.46 7.05
C ARG A 127 -15.01 -14.15 7.53
N ARG A 128 -15.90 -14.59 6.62
CA ARG A 128 -17.12 -15.34 6.96
C ARG A 128 -16.76 -16.64 7.65
N ILE A 129 -15.89 -17.45 7.03
CA ILE A 129 -15.41 -18.72 7.59
C ILE A 129 -14.71 -18.53 8.95
N ALA A 130 -13.91 -17.48 9.09
CA ALA A 130 -13.24 -17.19 10.34
C ALA A 130 -14.24 -16.79 11.46
N LYS A 131 -15.30 -16.02 11.12
CA LYS A 131 -16.40 -15.72 12.05
C LYS A 131 -17.15 -16.98 12.50
N GLU A 132 -17.46 -17.87 11.56
CA GLU A 132 -18.11 -19.16 11.84
C GLU A 132 -17.26 -20.03 12.78
N LYS A 133 -15.93 -19.94 12.66
CA LYS A 133 -14.95 -20.57 13.58
C LYS A 133 -14.75 -19.81 14.89
N GLY A 134 -15.52 -18.77 15.17
CA GLY A 134 -15.46 -18.00 16.43
C GLY A 134 -14.30 -17.00 16.52
N VAL A 135 -13.58 -16.72 15.44
CA VAL A 135 -12.49 -15.73 15.43
C VAL A 135 -13.08 -14.32 15.59
N LYS A 136 -12.65 -13.63 16.64
CA LYS A 136 -13.02 -12.23 16.90
C LYS A 136 -12.08 -11.31 16.12
N PHE A 137 -12.64 -10.46 15.25
CA PHE A 137 -11.89 -9.44 14.52
C PHE A 137 -11.83 -8.14 15.32
N GLY A 138 -10.81 -7.36 15.07
CA GLY A 138 -10.58 -6.07 15.70
C GLY A 138 -9.32 -6.06 16.55
N ARG A 139 -9.08 -4.92 17.19
CA ARG A 139 -7.95 -4.78 18.12
C ARG A 139 -8.20 -5.69 19.31
N PRO A 140 -7.28 -6.60 19.65
CA PRO A 140 -7.44 -7.42 20.85
C PRO A 140 -7.58 -6.51 22.08
N PRO A 141 -8.45 -6.87 23.04
CA PRO A 141 -8.56 -6.11 24.28
C PRO A 141 -7.16 -6.03 24.91
N LYS A 142 -6.80 -4.85 25.41
CA LYS A 142 -5.55 -4.71 26.17
C LYS A 142 -5.56 -5.75 27.26
N LYS A 143 -4.57 -6.64 27.29
CA LYS A 143 -4.38 -7.53 28.43
C LYS A 143 -4.20 -6.63 29.65
N VAL A 144 -5.14 -6.73 30.59
CA VAL A 144 -5.03 -6.06 31.87
C VAL A 144 -3.89 -6.76 32.63
N ASN A 145 -2.70 -6.15 32.60
CA ASN A 145 -1.62 -6.66 33.47
C ASN A 145 -2.03 -6.40 34.94
N ASN A 146 -1.73 -7.32 35.85
CA ASN A 146 -2.03 -7.17 37.29
C ASN A 146 -1.59 -5.80 37.84
N LYS A 147 -0.46 -5.26 37.39
CA LYS A 147 -0.02 -3.88 37.71
C LYS A 147 -0.99 -2.78 37.28
N ASN A 148 -1.77 -3.01 36.24
CA ASN A 148 -2.79 -2.03 35.78
C ASN A 148 -4.06 -2.15 36.65
N THR A 149 -4.42 -3.34 37.12
CA THR A 149 -5.57 -3.57 37.99
C THR A 149 -5.36 -2.88 39.35
N GLU A 150 -4.18 -3.06 39.96
CA GLU A 150 -3.82 -2.38 41.21
C GLU A 150 -3.83 -0.83 41.08
N LYS A 151 -3.39 -0.30 39.95
CA LYS A 151 -3.47 1.13 39.69
C LYS A 151 -4.90 1.62 39.51
N VAL A 152 -5.75 0.82 38.85
CA VAL A 152 -7.18 1.10 38.68
C VAL A 152 -7.89 1.13 40.03
N ASP A 153 -7.68 0.12 40.89
CA ASP A 153 -8.26 0.05 42.22
C ASP A 153 -7.78 1.21 43.13
N SER A 154 -6.50 1.54 43.05
CA SER A 154 -5.93 2.68 43.78
C SER A 154 -6.50 4.01 43.29
N CYS A 155 -6.73 4.15 41.99
CA CYS A 155 -7.36 5.32 41.38
C CYS A 155 -8.81 5.46 41.88
N ALA A 156 -9.59 4.37 41.91
CA ALA A 156 -10.96 4.36 42.37
C ALA A 156 -11.04 4.75 43.87
N LYS A 157 -10.18 4.18 44.71
CA LYS A 157 -10.10 4.50 46.16
C LYS A 157 -9.78 5.98 46.40
N LEU A 158 -8.80 6.54 45.73
CA LEU A 158 -8.44 7.95 45.88
C LEU A 158 -9.54 8.89 45.39
N TYR A 159 -10.25 8.51 44.31
CA TYR A 159 -11.37 9.29 43.79
C TYR A 159 -12.55 9.30 44.77
N LEU A 160 -12.91 8.14 45.32
CA LEU A 160 -13.96 8.00 46.34
C LEU A 160 -13.60 8.74 47.63
N ALA A 161 -12.31 8.85 47.97
CA ALA A 161 -11.82 9.66 49.09
C ALA A 161 -11.83 11.18 48.85
N GLY A 162 -12.37 11.63 47.69
CA GLY A 162 -12.51 13.05 47.36
C GLY A 162 -11.26 13.73 46.78
N SER A 163 -10.26 12.94 46.39
CA SER A 163 -9.04 13.49 45.78
C SER A 163 -9.30 14.02 44.35
N SER A 164 -8.72 15.19 44.02
CA SER A 164 -8.86 15.72 42.66
C SER A 164 -8.16 14.87 41.62
N LEU A 165 -8.65 14.86 40.38
CA LEU A 165 -8.07 14.11 39.25
C LEU A 165 -6.59 14.43 39.01
N SER A 166 -6.18 15.69 39.25
CA SER A 166 -4.79 16.11 39.16
C SER A 166 -3.91 15.52 40.26
N ALA A 167 -4.43 15.41 41.48
CA ALA A 167 -3.75 14.79 42.60
C ALA A 167 -3.58 13.29 42.35
N ILE A 168 -4.62 12.59 41.89
CA ILE A 168 -4.60 11.17 41.53
C ILE A 168 -3.57 10.88 40.44
N LYS A 169 -3.58 11.69 39.39
CA LYS A 169 -2.61 11.61 38.29
C LYS A 169 -1.17 11.69 38.80
N LYS A 170 -0.88 12.66 39.67
CA LYS A 170 0.45 12.87 40.25
C LYS A 170 0.85 11.73 41.18
N ALA A 171 -0.06 11.27 42.05
CA ALA A 171 0.21 10.22 43.03
C ALA A 171 0.47 8.83 42.39
N LEU A 172 -0.23 8.51 41.31
CA LEU A 172 -0.12 7.21 40.62
C LEU A 172 0.80 7.22 39.40
N GLY A 173 1.42 8.35 39.05
CA GLY A 173 2.32 8.47 37.90
C GLY A 173 1.61 8.17 36.57
N ILE A 174 0.35 8.60 36.38
CA ILE A 174 -0.45 8.32 35.19
C ILE A 174 -0.20 9.42 34.16
N GLY A 175 0.21 9.03 32.93
CA GLY A 175 0.57 9.98 31.88
C GLY A 175 -0.61 10.74 31.27
N SER A 176 -1.81 10.13 31.23
CA SER A 176 -3.01 10.74 30.59
C SER A 176 -4.25 10.64 31.46
N TYR A 177 -5.09 11.65 31.43
CA TYR A 177 -6.42 11.65 32.06
C TYR A 177 -7.36 10.61 31.43
N GLU A 178 -7.18 10.24 30.16
CA GLU A 178 -7.95 9.19 29.48
C GLU A 178 -7.88 7.84 30.17
N THR A 179 -6.84 7.60 30.98
CA THR A 179 -6.72 6.36 31.78
C THR A 179 -7.55 6.43 33.05
N ILE A 180 -7.85 7.62 33.56
CA ILE A 180 -8.58 7.86 34.82
C ILE A 180 -10.10 7.94 34.55
N TYR A 181 -10.53 8.57 33.46
CA TYR A 181 -11.94 8.74 33.13
C TYR A 181 -12.77 7.45 33.06
N PRO A 182 -12.30 6.36 32.40
CA PRO A 182 -13.07 5.09 32.38
C PRO A 182 -13.28 4.50 33.78
N VAL A 183 -12.31 4.70 34.69
CA VAL A 183 -12.40 4.19 36.07
C VAL A 183 -13.46 4.94 36.87
N SER A 184 -13.54 6.26 36.69
CA SER A 184 -14.56 7.07 37.39
C SER A 184 -15.98 6.78 36.88
N TYR A 185 -16.17 6.42 35.61
CA TYR A 185 -17.49 6.10 35.05
C TYR A 185 -17.94 4.67 35.30
N THR A 186 -17.05 3.68 35.24
CA THR A 186 -17.41 2.27 35.35
C THR A 186 -17.55 1.77 36.80
N HIS A 187 -16.90 2.42 37.76
CA HIS A 187 -16.96 2.05 39.17
C HIS A 187 -17.93 2.88 40.01
N LEU A 188 -18.48 3.98 39.48
CA LEU A 188 -19.40 4.88 40.17
C LEU A 188 -20.87 4.73 39.76
N THR A 189 -21.18 3.93 38.73
CA THR A 189 -22.54 3.75 38.21
C THR A 189 -23.18 2.38 38.55
N LEU A 190 -22.64 1.66 39.49
CA LEU A 190 -23.32 0.48 40.01
C LEU A 190 -23.94 0.82 41.38
N PRO A 191 -25.27 0.54 41.54
CA PRO A 191 -26.00 0.75 42.79
C PRO A 191 -25.47 -0.11 43.92
#